data_59fcaefdbc6e9c647ee87b11b3e7d7a4
#
_entry.id   59fcaefdbc6e9c647ee87b11b3e7d7a4
#
_cell.length_a   1.000
_cell.length_b   1.000
_cell.length_c   1.000
_cell.angle_alpha   90.00
_cell.angle_beta   90.00
_cell.angle_gamma   90.00
#
_symmetry.space_group_name_H-M   'P 1'
#
loop_
_entity.id
_entity.type
_entity.pdbx_description
1 polymer ?
#
loop_
_entity_poly.entity_id
_entity_poly.type
_entity_poly.pdbx_seq_one_letter_code
_entity_poly.pdbx_strand_id
1 'polypeptide(L)'
;MTPEIDRRKFLTSAGKGLGLMALSSATVASMFDKVRAAGKAVEHLSPIEAAADEDFWAVIQQSFSVTRGIVNLNNGGVSPSPRMVTEAFVRYTWQQEDATAYTMWQILEPQSETVRTGLAEIFGCDAEEIAITRNASESLETLLMGMDFKSGDEILTTTQDYPRMLTTLKQRELREGLKLNLIKIPIAPKDVNDIAAAFERAVTSKTKLILVSHQINLTGQINPVKKVCEMARARGIETIVDGAHAFAQFDFKRDDLQCDYYGTSLHKWLYAPKGTGLLYVKKDKISKVWALMASEDKNRNDIRKFEEIGTHSAAMRLAIGEAILFHNAIGGKRKEERLRYLSRYWMNRLKDVPKVGFNTSFDPLQSCAIANFKVDGVDPVALGGYLMSKHKIFTTPIVHDEFTGIRITPNVYTTLWELDRFCNVVEQVAKKGLPKA
;
A
#
# COMPACT_ATOMS: atom_id res chain seq x y z
N MET A 1 2.24 57.60 -16.47
CA MET A 1 1.19 57.44 -15.45
C MET A 1 1.26 56.04 -14.93
N THR A 2 1.91 55.84 -13.79
CA THR A 2 1.95 54.57 -13.07
C THR A 2 0.64 54.44 -12.29
N PRO A 3 -0.09 53.32 -12.36
CA PRO A 3 -1.31 53.15 -11.59
C PRO A 3 -0.95 53.04 -10.09
N GLU A 4 -1.47 54.00 -9.30
CA GLU A 4 -1.45 53.90 -7.83
C GLU A 4 -2.24 52.67 -7.40
N ILE A 5 -1.53 51.67 -6.83
CA ILE A 5 -2.16 50.50 -6.22
C ILE A 5 -2.78 50.99 -4.92
N ASP A 6 -4.12 51.00 -4.86
CA ASP A 6 -4.88 51.34 -3.66
C ASP A 6 -4.57 50.34 -2.53
N ARG A 7 -3.71 50.77 -1.60
CA ARG A 7 -3.26 50.00 -0.43
C ARG A 7 -4.42 49.46 0.42
N ARG A 8 -5.56 50.13 0.47
CA ARG A 8 -6.75 49.63 1.20
C ARG A 8 -7.38 48.43 0.51
N LYS A 9 -7.46 48.41 -0.82
CA LYS A 9 -7.98 47.26 -1.58
C LYS A 9 -7.05 46.09 -1.50
N PHE A 10 -5.73 46.29 -1.49
CA PHE A 10 -4.73 45.25 -1.31
C PHE A 10 -4.83 44.60 0.08
N LEU A 11 -4.93 45.41 1.15
CA LEU A 11 -5.04 44.92 2.53
C LEU A 11 -6.37 44.18 2.79
N THR A 12 -7.49 44.60 2.18
CA THR A 12 -8.76 43.89 2.30
C THR A 12 -8.77 42.60 1.51
N SER A 13 -8.05 42.50 0.40
CA SER A 13 -7.86 41.25 -0.35
C SER A 13 -6.90 40.29 0.38
N ALA A 14 -5.81 40.79 0.97
CA ALA A 14 -4.91 40.03 1.79
C ALA A 14 -5.58 39.48 3.08
N GLY A 15 -6.41 40.31 3.72
CA GLY A 15 -7.21 39.90 4.89
C GLY A 15 -8.23 38.82 4.58
N LYS A 16 -8.84 38.83 3.39
CA LYS A 16 -9.72 37.76 2.93
C LYS A 16 -8.94 36.44 2.62
N GLY A 17 -7.72 36.55 2.08
CA GLY A 17 -6.84 35.41 1.85
C GLY A 17 -6.40 34.75 3.16
N LEU A 18 -6.01 35.54 4.16
CA LEU A 18 -5.65 35.04 5.49
C LEU A 18 -6.85 34.43 6.24
N GLY A 19 -8.04 34.99 6.08
CA GLY A 19 -9.27 34.44 6.65
C GLY A 19 -9.66 33.11 6.02
N LEU A 20 -9.44 32.90 4.73
CA LEU A 20 -9.68 31.65 4.04
C LEU A 20 -8.66 30.56 4.45
N MET A 21 -7.39 30.93 4.66
CA MET A 21 -6.37 29.99 5.16
C MET A 21 -6.65 29.57 6.62
N ALA A 22 -7.09 30.52 7.48
CA ALA A 22 -7.46 30.22 8.85
C ALA A 22 -8.73 29.35 8.93
N LEU A 23 -9.71 29.56 8.04
CA LEU A 23 -10.90 28.72 7.93
C LEU A 23 -10.58 27.31 7.43
N SER A 24 -9.64 27.16 6.47
CA SER A 24 -9.21 25.84 6.02
C SER A 24 -8.50 25.06 7.12
N SER A 25 -7.61 25.69 7.88
CA SER A 25 -6.90 25.07 9.01
C SER A 25 -7.87 24.64 10.13
N ALA A 26 -8.83 25.47 10.46
CA ALA A 26 -9.86 25.16 11.46
C ALA A 26 -10.77 24.00 11.00
N THR A 27 -11.08 23.93 9.70
CA THR A 27 -11.89 22.84 9.13
C THR A 27 -11.14 21.50 9.16
N VAL A 28 -9.82 21.51 8.96
CA VAL A 28 -8.96 20.30 9.02
C VAL A 28 -8.89 19.76 10.44
N ALA A 29 -8.55 20.58 11.40
CA ALA A 29 -8.54 20.21 12.82
C ALA A 29 -9.91 19.66 13.25
N SER A 30 -11.00 20.32 12.83
CA SER A 30 -12.37 19.84 13.05
C SER A 30 -12.65 18.46 12.45
N MET A 31 -12.10 18.13 11.25
CA MET A 31 -12.31 16.82 10.64
C MET A 31 -11.54 15.71 11.37
N PHE A 32 -10.29 15.96 11.75
CA PHE A 32 -9.51 15.01 12.54
C PHE A 32 -10.15 14.77 13.91
N ASP A 33 -10.61 15.83 14.58
CA ASP A 33 -11.31 15.72 15.86
C ASP A 33 -12.60 14.90 15.72
N LYS A 34 -13.35 15.04 14.62
CA LYS A 34 -14.52 14.21 14.33
C LYS A 34 -14.14 12.75 14.17
N VAL A 35 -13.08 12.43 13.41
CA VAL A 35 -12.60 11.04 13.24
C VAL A 35 -12.20 10.44 14.59
N ARG A 36 -11.43 11.20 15.40
CA ARG A 36 -11.01 10.78 16.73
C ARG A 36 -12.20 10.55 17.67
N ALA A 37 -13.16 11.46 17.66
CA ALA A 37 -14.38 11.34 18.48
C ALA A 37 -15.23 10.13 18.04
N ALA A 38 -15.39 9.92 16.72
CA ALA A 38 -16.08 8.75 16.19
C ALA A 38 -15.37 7.44 16.58
N GLY A 39 -14.04 7.39 16.48
CA GLY A 39 -13.24 6.25 16.93
C GLY A 39 -13.41 5.93 18.41
N LYS A 40 -13.51 6.97 19.26
CA LYS A 40 -13.79 6.84 20.69
C LYS A 40 -15.23 6.39 20.95
N ALA A 41 -16.20 6.88 20.21
CA ALA A 41 -17.60 6.51 20.35
C ALA A 41 -17.86 5.00 20.13
N VAL A 42 -17.07 4.36 19.24
CA VAL A 42 -17.15 2.91 18.96
C VAL A 42 -16.10 2.08 19.71
N GLU A 43 -15.41 2.64 20.69
CA GLU A 43 -14.35 1.95 21.44
C GLU A 43 -14.87 0.74 22.23
N HIS A 44 -16.15 0.76 22.60
CA HIS A 44 -16.84 -0.32 23.30
C HIS A 44 -17.24 -1.49 22.37
N LEU A 45 -17.21 -1.31 21.05
CA LEU A 45 -17.50 -2.34 20.08
C LEU A 45 -16.25 -3.17 19.75
N SER A 46 -16.45 -4.46 19.51
CA SER A 46 -15.40 -5.25 18.89
C SER A 46 -15.06 -4.72 17.48
N PRO A 47 -13.85 -4.95 16.95
CA PRO A 47 -13.50 -4.54 15.60
C PRO A 47 -14.45 -5.06 14.50
N ILE A 48 -15.02 -6.27 14.69
CA ILE A 48 -15.99 -6.87 13.76
C ILE A 48 -17.34 -6.12 13.83
N GLU A 49 -17.84 -5.80 15.01
CA GLU A 49 -19.07 -5.03 15.17
C GLU A 49 -18.90 -3.62 14.61
N ALA A 50 -17.80 -2.95 14.94
CA ALA A 50 -17.49 -1.64 14.39
C ALA A 50 -17.32 -1.65 12.85
N ALA A 51 -16.92 -2.77 12.24
CA ALA A 51 -16.78 -2.89 10.79
C ALA A 51 -18.11 -2.73 10.04
N ALA A 52 -19.24 -3.08 10.67
CA ALA A 52 -20.59 -2.98 10.12
C ALA A 52 -21.32 -1.69 10.51
N ASP A 53 -20.76 -0.86 11.39
CA ASP A 53 -21.35 0.40 11.85
C ASP A 53 -21.23 1.49 10.78
N GLU A 54 -22.23 1.60 9.90
CA GLU A 54 -22.21 2.57 8.79
C GLU A 54 -22.18 4.04 9.27
N ASP A 55 -22.69 4.36 10.46
CA ASP A 55 -22.65 5.72 11.02
C ASP A 55 -21.21 6.13 11.36
N PHE A 56 -20.44 5.20 11.98
CA PHE A 56 -19.00 5.39 12.18
C PHE A 56 -18.25 5.58 10.85
N TRP A 57 -18.49 4.69 9.88
CA TRP A 57 -17.78 4.77 8.59
C TRP A 57 -18.21 5.95 7.75
N ALA A 58 -19.43 6.48 7.90
CA ALA A 58 -19.85 7.71 7.24
C ALA A 58 -18.97 8.92 7.65
N VAL A 59 -18.55 9.01 8.90
CA VAL A 59 -17.60 10.04 9.36
C VAL A 59 -16.23 9.85 8.69
N ILE A 60 -15.74 8.61 8.61
CA ILE A 60 -14.47 8.30 7.94
C ILE A 60 -14.54 8.62 6.44
N GLN A 61 -15.63 8.27 5.76
CA GLN A 61 -15.85 8.55 4.34
C GLN A 61 -15.80 10.05 4.01
N GLN A 62 -16.29 10.91 4.91
CA GLN A 62 -16.26 12.38 4.76
C GLN A 62 -14.84 12.96 4.80
N SER A 63 -13.86 12.21 5.33
CA SER A 63 -12.46 12.63 5.36
C SER A 63 -11.78 12.59 3.98
N PHE A 64 -12.41 11.96 2.98
CA PHE A 64 -11.86 11.81 1.64
C PHE A 64 -12.54 12.74 0.63
N SER A 65 -11.73 13.47 -0.16
CA SER A 65 -12.21 14.33 -1.26
C SER A 65 -12.23 13.55 -2.58
N VAL A 66 -13.02 12.48 -2.65
CA VAL A 66 -13.14 11.65 -3.86
C VAL A 66 -14.37 12.07 -4.68
N THR A 67 -14.26 11.97 -6.02
CA THR A 67 -15.43 12.13 -6.88
C THR A 67 -16.40 10.97 -6.70
N ARG A 68 -17.67 11.26 -6.59
CA ARG A 68 -18.74 10.24 -6.54
C ARG A 68 -19.27 9.86 -7.93
N GLY A 69 -18.79 10.53 -8.99
CA GLY A 69 -19.11 10.20 -10.38
C GLY A 69 -18.49 8.90 -10.89
N ILE A 70 -17.45 8.40 -10.20
CA ILE A 70 -16.76 7.14 -10.52
C ILE A 70 -16.72 6.29 -9.25
N VAL A 71 -17.20 5.07 -9.33
CA VAL A 71 -17.02 4.05 -8.30
C VAL A 71 -15.62 3.47 -8.45
N ASN A 72 -14.71 3.85 -7.54
CA ASN A 72 -13.33 3.38 -7.59
C ASN A 72 -13.16 2.08 -6.79
N LEU A 73 -13.00 0.97 -7.50
CA LEU A 73 -12.69 -0.34 -6.93
C LEU A 73 -11.27 -0.81 -7.26
N ASN A 74 -10.35 0.14 -7.54
CA ASN A 74 -8.92 -0.13 -7.76
C ASN A 74 -8.02 0.60 -6.75
N ASN A 75 -8.39 0.60 -5.48
CA ASN A 75 -7.58 1.23 -4.43
C ASN A 75 -6.28 0.48 -4.12
N GLY A 76 -6.17 -0.79 -4.52
CA GLY A 76 -4.93 -1.55 -4.44
C GLY A 76 -3.84 -1.03 -5.40
N GLY A 77 -4.18 -0.33 -6.46
CA GLY A 77 -3.20 0.37 -7.30
C GLY A 77 -2.56 1.52 -6.54
N VAL A 78 -3.39 2.47 -6.13
CA VAL A 78 -3.08 3.61 -5.29
C VAL A 78 -4.36 4.08 -4.59
N SER A 79 -4.27 4.47 -3.32
CA SER A 79 -5.43 4.99 -2.57
C SER A 79 -5.44 6.52 -2.54
N PRO A 80 -6.60 7.18 -2.45
CA PRO A 80 -6.66 8.59 -2.13
C PRO A 80 -6.14 8.82 -0.70
N SER A 81 -5.52 9.96 -0.48
CA SER A 81 -5.17 10.41 0.86
C SER A 81 -6.37 11.12 1.50
N PRO A 82 -6.58 10.99 2.82
CA PRO A 82 -7.53 11.83 3.54
C PRO A 82 -7.18 13.31 3.38
N ARG A 83 -8.18 14.17 3.50
CA ARG A 83 -8.04 15.61 3.32
C ARG A 83 -6.95 16.21 4.21
N MET A 84 -6.89 15.81 5.48
CA MET A 84 -5.87 16.27 6.42
C MET A 84 -4.43 15.97 5.95
N VAL A 85 -4.22 14.83 5.31
CA VAL A 85 -2.89 14.45 4.76
C VAL A 85 -2.53 15.33 3.56
N THR A 86 -3.49 15.56 2.65
CA THR A 86 -3.26 16.42 1.48
C THR A 86 -3.01 17.86 1.88
N GLU A 87 -3.77 18.38 2.85
CA GLU A 87 -3.63 19.74 3.35
C GLU A 87 -2.32 19.94 4.13
N ALA A 88 -1.87 18.92 4.88
CA ALA A 88 -0.56 18.94 5.52
C ALA A 88 0.58 18.96 4.47
N PHE A 89 0.47 18.16 3.43
CA PHE A 89 1.44 18.18 2.33
C PHE A 89 1.53 19.58 1.69
N VAL A 90 0.39 20.22 1.41
CA VAL A 90 0.37 21.58 0.87
C VAL A 90 0.96 22.58 1.86
N ARG A 91 0.62 22.50 3.15
CA ARG A 91 1.17 23.36 4.20
C ARG A 91 2.68 23.25 4.30
N TYR A 92 3.24 22.05 4.34
CA TYR A 92 4.68 21.84 4.39
C TYR A 92 5.37 22.30 3.09
N THR A 93 4.70 22.18 1.94
CA THR A 93 5.20 22.70 0.67
C THR A 93 5.36 24.23 0.73
N TRP A 94 4.36 24.96 1.24
CA TRP A 94 4.49 26.41 1.44
C TRP A 94 5.55 26.76 2.48
N GLN A 95 5.62 26.04 3.58
CA GLN A 95 6.57 26.29 4.65
C GLN A 95 8.02 26.16 4.16
N GLN A 96 8.33 25.19 3.31
CA GLN A 96 9.69 25.04 2.79
C GLN A 96 10.12 26.18 1.87
N GLU A 97 9.19 26.95 1.29
CA GLU A 97 9.50 28.09 0.42
C GLU A 97 9.82 29.39 1.20
N ASP A 98 9.57 29.42 2.51
CA ASP A 98 9.72 30.64 3.33
C ASP A 98 11.19 31.09 3.42
N ALA A 99 12.11 30.23 3.83
CA ALA A 99 13.56 30.48 3.81
C ALA A 99 14.27 29.21 3.34
N THR A 100 14.05 28.81 2.12
CA THR A 100 14.13 27.47 1.52
C THR A 100 15.21 26.57 2.11
N ALA A 101 16.51 26.87 1.94
CA ALA A 101 17.58 26.00 2.41
C ALA A 101 17.59 25.85 3.95
N TYR A 102 17.36 26.95 4.68
CA TYR A 102 17.30 26.94 6.13
C TYR A 102 16.09 26.15 6.63
N THR A 103 14.92 26.44 6.11
CA THR A 103 13.68 25.79 6.54
C THR A 103 13.69 24.32 6.19
N MET A 104 14.11 23.94 4.98
CA MET A 104 14.17 22.54 4.57
C MET A 104 15.12 21.73 5.45
N TRP A 105 16.37 22.17 5.57
CA TRP A 105 17.42 21.34 6.17
C TRP A 105 17.55 21.48 7.68
N GLN A 106 17.26 22.65 8.25
CA GLN A 106 17.40 22.90 9.68
C GLN A 106 16.11 22.74 10.48
N ILE A 107 14.94 22.86 9.82
CA ILE A 107 13.64 22.85 10.51
C ILE A 107 12.81 21.61 10.14
N LEU A 108 12.62 21.36 8.84
CA LEU A 108 11.68 20.32 8.39
C LEU A 108 12.32 18.93 8.35
N GLU A 109 13.52 18.81 7.81
CA GLU A 109 14.18 17.51 7.65
C GLU A 109 14.38 16.77 8.99
N PRO A 110 14.80 17.42 10.09
CA PRO A 110 14.91 16.76 11.39
C PRO A 110 13.59 16.20 11.93
N GLN A 111 12.44 16.78 11.54
CA GLN A 111 11.12 16.27 11.95
C GLN A 111 10.77 14.92 11.31
N SER A 112 11.50 14.50 10.27
CA SER A 112 11.35 13.18 9.66
C SER A 112 11.60 12.04 10.65
N GLU A 113 12.38 12.28 11.71
CA GLU A 113 12.64 11.29 12.76
C GLU A 113 11.38 10.94 13.55
N THR A 114 10.47 11.89 13.76
CA THR A 114 9.18 11.63 14.40
C THR A 114 8.31 10.75 13.50
N VAL A 115 8.34 10.96 12.18
CA VAL A 115 7.65 10.12 11.20
C VAL A 115 8.22 8.71 11.19
N ARG A 116 9.56 8.59 11.21
CA ARG A 116 10.27 7.31 11.27
C ARG A 116 9.86 6.50 12.51
N THR A 117 9.85 7.16 13.67
CA THR A 117 9.39 6.54 14.93
C THR A 117 7.95 6.04 14.82
N GLY A 118 7.03 6.86 14.31
CA GLY A 118 5.63 6.44 14.14
C GLY A 118 5.45 5.27 13.16
N LEU A 119 6.26 5.21 12.10
CA LEU A 119 6.26 4.05 11.18
C LEU A 119 6.82 2.80 11.86
N ALA A 120 7.88 2.94 12.65
CA ALA A 120 8.49 1.85 13.41
C ALA A 120 7.51 1.28 14.47
N GLU A 121 6.74 2.13 15.14
CA GLU A 121 5.68 1.71 16.08
C GLU A 121 4.59 0.88 15.39
N ILE A 122 4.13 1.30 14.18
CA ILE A 122 3.15 0.53 13.41
C ILE A 122 3.74 -0.81 13.00
N PHE A 123 4.97 -0.84 12.50
CA PHE A 123 5.62 -2.08 12.04
C PHE A 123 6.12 -2.97 13.19
N GLY A 124 6.40 -2.40 14.36
CA GLY A 124 6.90 -3.11 15.54
C GLY A 124 8.39 -3.44 15.46
N CYS A 125 9.22 -2.42 15.18
CA CYS A 125 10.68 -2.54 15.13
C CYS A 125 11.37 -1.30 15.69
N ASP A 126 12.71 -1.29 15.72
CA ASP A 126 13.49 -0.10 16.04
C ASP A 126 13.40 0.92 14.88
N ALA A 127 13.29 2.21 15.21
CA ALA A 127 13.31 3.29 14.23
C ALA A 127 14.61 3.30 13.40
N GLU A 128 15.72 2.87 13.99
CA GLU A 128 17.03 2.74 13.34
C GLU A 128 17.10 1.58 12.32
N GLU A 129 15.99 0.86 12.08
CA GLU A 129 15.83 -0.16 11.07
C GLU A 129 14.91 0.28 9.92
N ILE A 130 14.37 1.52 9.96
CA ILE A 130 13.43 2.07 8.99
C ILE A 130 14.06 3.20 8.17
N ALA A 131 14.04 3.07 6.85
CA ALA A 131 14.26 4.18 5.93
C ALA A 131 12.95 4.60 5.26
N ILE A 132 12.76 5.92 5.08
CA ILE A 132 11.60 6.49 4.39
C ILE A 132 11.97 6.65 2.91
N THR A 133 11.34 5.86 2.07
CA THR A 133 11.56 5.81 0.63
C THR A 133 10.39 6.44 -0.14
N ARG A 134 10.45 6.43 -1.48
CA ARG A 134 9.38 6.96 -2.35
C ARG A 134 8.26 5.96 -2.64
N ASN A 135 8.52 4.67 -2.54
CA ASN A 135 7.54 3.59 -2.74
C ASN A 135 8.16 2.21 -2.51
N ALA A 136 7.35 1.15 -2.58
CA ALA A 136 7.82 -0.23 -2.47
C ALA A 136 8.84 -0.59 -3.56
N SER A 137 8.72 -0.06 -4.78
CA SER A 137 9.66 -0.37 -5.86
C SER A 137 11.06 0.11 -5.50
N GLU A 138 11.21 1.36 -5.04
CA GLU A 138 12.51 1.86 -4.57
C GLU A 138 13.04 1.05 -3.40
N SER A 139 12.19 0.75 -2.41
CA SER A 139 12.60 -0.05 -1.24
C SER A 139 13.15 -1.42 -1.65
N LEU A 140 12.40 -2.12 -2.50
CA LEU A 140 12.76 -3.47 -2.94
C LEU A 140 13.94 -3.46 -3.93
N GLU A 141 14.00 -2.49 -4.83
CA GLU A 141 15.15 -2.34 -5.74
C GLU A 141 16.41 -1.94 -5.01
N THR A 142 16.32 -1.13 -3.95
CA THR A 142 17.47 -0.85 -3.05
C THR A 142 18.06 -2.15 -2.51
N LEU A 143 17.23 -3.08 -2.08
CA LEU A 143 17.68 -4.39 -1.62
C LEU A 143 18.20 -5.25 -2.77
N LEU A 144 17.35 -5.44 -3.80
CA LEU A 144 17.67 -6.34 -4.91
C LEU A 144 18.90 -5.89 -5.71
N MET A 145 19.18 -4.59 -5.81
CA MET A 145 20.34 -4.06 -6.50
C MET A 145 21.55 -3.85 -5.57
N GLY A 146 21.29 -3.64 -4.27
CA GLY A 146 22.32 -3.36 -3.28
C GLY A 146 22.97 -4.60 -2.63
N MET A 147 22.43 -5.80 -2.86
CA MET A 147 23.02 -7.04 -2.35
C MET A 147 24.08 -7.58 -3.30
N ASP A 148 25.22 -8.00 -2.74
CA ASP A 148 26.28 -8.66 -3.50
C ASP A 148 25.95 -10.14 -3.70
N PHE A 149 25.97 -10.58 -4.96
CA PHE A 149 25.82 -11.98 -5.36
C PHE A 149 26.95 -12.37 -6.31
N LYS A 150 27.14 -13.68 -6.47
CA LYS A 150 28.08 -14.25 -7.45
C LYS A 150 27.31 -14.87 -8.62
N SER A 151 27.97 -14.93 -9.77
CA SER A 151 27.40 -15.64 -10.93
C SER A 151 27.04 -17.08 -10.53
N GLY A 152 25.83 -17.49 -10.86
CA GLY A 152 25.28 -18.80 -10.50
C GLY A 152 24.56 -18.85 -9.15
N ASP A 153 24.62 -17.80 -8.31
CA ASP A 153 23.73 -17.70 -7.13
C ASP A 153 22.28 -17.63 -7.58
N GLU A 154 21.39 -18.26 -6.82
CA GLU A 154 19.99 -18.38 -7.16
C GLU A 154 19.12 -17.49 -6.26
N ILE A 155 18.16 -16.80 -6.89
CA ILE A 155 17.09 -16.06 -6.22
C ILE A 155 15.77 -16.77 -6.52
N LEU A 156 15.05 -17.15 -5.47
CA LEU A 156 13.78 -17.84 -5.54
C LEU A 156 12.63 -16.86 -5.30
N THR A 157 11.63 -16.87 -6.19
CA THR A 157 10.40 -16.11 -6.07
C THR A 157 9.27 -16.77 -6.87
N THR A 158 8.09 -16.14 -6.94
CA THR A 158 6.93 -16.73 -7.62
C THR A 158 6.59 -16.03 -8.92
N THR A 159 5.91 -16.73 -9.83
CA THR A 159 5.32 -16.15 -11.04
C THR A 159 4.27 -15.09 -10.78
N GLN A 160 3.70 -15.05 -9.56
CA GLN A 160 2.65 -14.12 -9.13
C GLN A 160 3.19 -12.88 -8.41
N ASP A 161 4.51 -12.77 -8.24
CA ASP A 161 5.13 -11.58 -7.66
C ASP A 161 5.04 -10.37 -8.61
N TYR A 162 5.26 -9.18 -8.06
CA TYR A 162 5.04 -7.95 -8.80
C TYR A 162 5.97 -7.86 -10.03
N PRO A 163 5.45 -7.61 -11.24
CA PRO A 163 6.22 -7.70 -12.48
C PRO A 163 7.49 -6.84 -12.53
N ARG A 164 7.52 -5.68 -11.85
CA ARG A 164 8.72 -4.83 -11.79
C ARG A 164 9.85 -5.53 -11.06
N MET A 165 9.57 -6.22 -9.97
CA MET A 165 10.58 -6.97 -9.21
C MET A 165 11.10 -8.15 -10.04
N LEU A 166 10.21 -8.84 -10.76
CA LEU A 166 10.62 -9.88 -11.70
C LEU A 166 11.50 -9.33 -12.82
N THR A 167 11.21 -8.12 -13.33
CA THR A 167 12.05 -7.43 -14.34
C THR A 167 13.41 -7.07 -13.77
N THR A 168 13.50 -6.57 -12.55
CA THR A 168 14.77 -6.29 -11.85
C THR A 168 15.62 -7.55 -11.70
N LEU A 169 15.01 -8.65 -11.29
CA LEU A 169 15.70 -9.94 -11.14
C LEU A 169 16.19 -10.49 -12.49
N LYS A 170 15.38 -10.39 -13.56
CA LYS A 170 15.80 -10.74 -14.91
C LYS A 170 16.96 -9.86 -15.42
N GLN A 171 16.97 -8.57 -15.07
CA GLN A 171 18.09 -7.68 -15.40
C GLN A 171 19.38 -8.15 -14.71
N ARG A 172 19.32 -8.54 -13.43
CA ARG A 172 20.48 -9.07 -12.70
C ARG A 172 20.93 -10.41 -13.27
N GLU A 173 20.00 -11.30 -13.67
CA GLU A 173 20.34 -12.53 -14.36
C GLU A 173 21.16 -12.26 -15.62
N LEU A 174 20.75 -11.30 -16.44
CA LEU A 174 21.45 -10.91 -17.68
C LEU A 174 22.80 -10.24 -17.42
N ARG A 175 22.89 -9.36 -16.43
CA ARG A 175 24.11 -8.57 -16.16
C ARG A 175 25.16 -9.33 -15.37
N GLU A 176 24.73 -10.12 -14.41
CA GLU A 176 25.60 -10.67 -13.36
C GLU A 176 25.65 -12.22 -13.38
N GLY A 177 24.80 -12.83 -14.21
CA GLY A 177 24.74 -14.29 -14.33
C GLY A 177 24.07 -14.98 -13.14
N LEU A 178 23.22 -14.26 -12.39
CA LEU A 178 22.36 -14.86 -11.38
C LEU A 178 21.40 -15.87 -12.02
N LYS A 179 20.80 -16.71 -11.21
CA LYS A 179 19.74 -17.64 -11.62
C LYS A 179 18.42 -17.21 -10.96
N LEU A 180 17.43 -16.89 -11.78
CA LEU A 180 16.08 -16.62 -11.32
C LEU A 180 15.27 -17.91 -11.32
N ASN A 181 14.93 -18.41 -10.13
CA ASN A 181 14.06 -19.56 -9.92
C ASN A 181 12.62 -19.07 -9.67
N LEU A 182 11.77 -19.19 -10.69
CA LEU A 182 10.36 -18.80 -10.66
C LEU A 182 9.48 -20.02 -10.42
N ILE A 183 8.79 -20.04 -9.29
CA ILE A 183 7.86 -21.11 -8.96
C ILE A 183 6.41 -20.69 -9.12
N LYS A 184 5.54 -21.65 -9.44
CA LYS A 184 4.10 -21.50 -9.35
C LYS A 184 3.62 -21.84 -7.95
N ILE A 185 2.71 -21.02 -7.42
CA ILE A 185 2.04 -21.29 -6.16
C ILE A 185 0.54 -21.51 -6.40
N PRO A 186 -0.13 -22.31 -5.56
CA PRO A 186 -1.56 -22.56 -5.73
C PRO A 186 -2.39 -21.29 -5.59
N ILE A 187 -3.45 -21.20 -6.41
CA ILE A 187 -4.41 -20.09 -6.40
C ILE A 187 -5.53 -20.43 -5.42
N ALA A 188 -5.78 -19.54 -4.45
CA ALA A 188 -6.78 -19.75 -3.40
C ALA A 188 -6.70 -21.16 -2.76
N PRO A 189 -5.56 -21.57 -2.21
CA PRO A 189 -5.38 -22.91 -1.68
C PRO A 189 -6.32 -23.19 -0.51
N LYS A 190 -6.70 -24.46 -0.32
CA LYS A 190 -7.45 -24.88 0.87
C LYS A 190 -6.59 -24.81 2.13
N ASP A 191 -5.32 -25.17 2.01
CA ASP A 191 -4.32 -25.00 3.06
C ASP A 191 -3.24 -24.02 2.58
N VAL A 192 -3.11 -22.91 3.29
CA VAL A 192 -2.09 -21.89 2.98
C VAL A 192 -0.66 -22.44 3.11
N ASN A 193 -0.47 -23.54 3.86
CA ASN A 193 0.82 -24.19 4.01
C ASN A 193 1.34 -24.83 2.71
N ASP A 194 0.47 -25.11 1.75
CA ASP A 194 0.86 -25.58 0.42
C ASP A 194 1.77 -24.56 -0.29
N ILE A 195 1.59 -23.27 0.00
CA ILE A 195 2.45 -22.20 -0.52
C ILE A 195 3.85 -22.30 0.10
N ALA A 196 3.95 -22.40 1.43
CA ALA A 196 5.25 -22.55 2.09
C ALA A 196 5.98 -23.83 1.64
N ALA A 197 5.26 -24.92 1.48
CA ALA A 197 5.79 -26.17 0.96
C ALA A 197 6.29 -26.07 -0.49
N ALA A 198 5.66 -25.21 -1.33
CA ALA A 198 6.14 -24.94 -2.68
C ALA A 198 7.51 -24.24 -2.66
N PHE A 199 7.68 -23.21 -1.81
CA PHE A 199 8.99 -22.59 -1.61
C PHE A 199 10.03 -23.58 -1.11
N GLU A 200 9.69 -24.39 -0.10
CA GLU A 200 10.60 -25.36 0.48
C GLU A 200 11.13 -26.38 -0.53
N ARG A 201 10.25 -26.94 -1.37
CA ARG A 201 10.62 -27.89 -2.43
C ARG A 201 11.51 -27.28 -3.51
N ALA A 202 11.43 -25.97 -3.71
CA ALA A 202 12.16 -25.27 -4.76
C ALA A 202 13.55 -24.78 -4.33
N VAL A 203 13.85 -24.76 -3.03
CA VAL A 203 15.17 -24.37 -2.52
C VAL A 203 16.23 -25.34 -3.00
N THR A 204 17.34 -24.79 -3.50
CA THR A 204 18.54 -25.53 -3.90
C THR A 204 19.75 -25.12 -3.04
N SER A 205 20.87 -25.80 -3.19
CA SER A 205 22.14 -25.42 -2.52
C SER A 205 22.69 -24.07 -3.01
N LYS A 206 22.18 -23.55 -4.12
CA LYS A 206 22.56 -22.27 -4.73
C LYS A 206 21.63 -21.12 -4.33
N THR A 207 20.48 -21.39 -3.72
CA THR A 207 19.54 -20.38 -3.29
C THR A 207 20.15 -19.51 -2.20
N LYS A 208 20.27 -18.18 -2.44
CA LYS A 208 20.83 -17.19 -1.53
C LYS A 208 19.79 -16.23 -1.00
N LEU A 209 18.72 -16.02 -1.75
CA LEU A 209 17.66 -15.08 -1.44
C LEU A 209 16.31 -15.65 -1.82
N ILE A 210 15.32 -15.43 -0.95
CA ILE A 210 13.91 -15.61 -1.28
C ILE A 210 13.24 -14.24 -1.26
N LEU A 211 12.61 -13.85 -2.39
CA LEU A 211 11.65 -12.75 -2.44
C LEU A 211 10.25 -13.36 -2.30
N VAL A 212 9.46 -12.86 -1.35
CA VAL A 212 8.09 -13.32 -1.15
C VAL A 212 7.15 -12.14 -0.94
N SER A 213 6.07 -12.06 -1.71
CA SER A 213 5.01 -11.09 -1.46
C SER A 213 4.25 -11.46 -0.18
N HIS A 214 4.06 -10.49 0.73
CA HIS A 214 3.22 -10.71 1.92
C HIS A 214 1.74 -10.90 1.51
N GLN A 215 1.28 -10.10 0.54
CA GLN A 215 -0.01 -10.27 -0.10
C GLN A 215 0.12 -10.11 -1.61
N ILE A 216 -0.29 -11.12 -2.36
CA ILE A 216 -0.28 -11.10 -3.83
C ILE A 216 -1.22 -10.03 -4.35
N ASN A 217 -0.69 -9.12 -5.15
CA ASN A 217 -1.46 -8.01 -5.72
C ASN A 217 -2.54 -8.46 -6.75
N LEU A 218 -2.39 -9.63 -7.35
CA LEU A 218 -3.27 -10.16 -8.41
C LEU A 218 -4.54 -10.78 -7.84
N THR A 219 -4.39 -11.57 -6.78
CA THR A 219 -5.47 -12.40 -6.20
C THR A 219 -5.88 -11.97 -4.80
N GLY A 220 -5.03 -11.20 -4.09
CA GLY A 220 -5.23 -10.86 -2.70
C GLY A 220 -4.81 -11.97 -1.71
N GLN A 221 -4.17 -13.04 -2.20
CA GLN A 221 -3.68 -14.12 -1.35
C GLN A 221 -2.67 -13.58 -0.33
N ILE A 222 -2.93 -13.76 0.94
CA ILE A 222 -1.97 -13.51 2.04
C ILE A 222 -1.12 -14.77 2.19
N ASN A 223 0.18 -14.63 1.98
CA ASN A 223 1.13 -15.73 2.02
C ASN A 223 1.59 -16.03 3.46
N PRO A 224 1.97 -17.27 3.77
CA PRO A 224 2.47 -17.69 5.08
C PRO A 224 3.95 -17.27 5.27
N VAL A 225 4.20 -15.94 5.24
CA VAL A 225 5.54 -15.32 5.21
C VAL A 225 6.41 -15.81 6.34
N LYS A 226 5.88 -15.90 7.57
CA LYS A 226 6.63 -16.39 8.72
C LYS A 226 7.25 -17.77 8.46
N LYS A 227 6.45 -18.72 7.94
CA LYS A 227 6.93 -20.08 7.64
C LYS A 227 8.01 -20.08 6.56
N VAL A 228 7.85 -19.27 5.52
CA VAL A 228 8.86 -19.11 4.47
C VAL A 228 10.16 -18.54 5.04
N CYS A 229 10.08 -17.50 5.87
CA CYS A 229 11.24 -16.87 6.48
C CYS A 229 11.95 -17.81 7.48
N GLU A 230 11.20 -18.55 8.30
CA GLU A 230 11.76 -19.53 9.24
C GLU A 230 12.47 -20.67 8.48
N MET A 231 11.85 -21.18 7.43
CA MET A 231 12.43 -22.20 6.55
C MET A 231 13.72 -21.72 5.87
N ALA A 232 13.72 -20.50 5.34
CA ALA A 232 14.88 -19.85 4.73
C ALA A 232 16.02 -19.68 5.72
N ARG A 233 15.73 -19.13 6.90
CA ARG A 233 16.72 -18.91 7.97
C ARG A 233 17.38 -20.20 8.42
N ALA A 234 16.61 -21.29 8.58
CA ALA A 234 17.17 -22.60 8.94
C ALA A 234 18.17 -23.14 7.90
N ARG A 235 18.16 -22.60 6.67
CA ARG A 235 19.06 -22.94 5.58
C ARG A 235 20.10 -21.88 5.26
N GLY A 236 20.17 -20.81 6.07
CA GLY A 236 21.11 -19.69 5.86
C GLY A 236 20.77 -18.83 4.64
N ILE A 237 19.50 -18.82 4.22
CA ILE A 237 18.99 -18.04 3.08
C ILE A 237 18.35 -16.76 3.61
N GLU A 238 18.65 -15.61 3.00
CA GLU A 238 18.05 -14.34 3.35
C GLU A 238 16.66 -14.16 2.74
N THR A 239 15.81 -13.32 3.37
CA THR A 239 14.43 -13.11 2.91
C THR A 239 14.10 -11.64 2.75
N ILE A 240 13.60 -11.29 1.56
CA ILE A 240 12.95 -10.00 1.28
C ILE A 240 11.46 -10.22 1.22
N VAL A 241 10.70 -9.40 1.95
CA VAL A 241 9.24 -9.41 1.92
C VAL A 241 8.72 -8.19 1.19
N ASP A 242 7.99 -8.41 0.10
CA ASP A 242 7.21 -7.37 -0.56
C ASP A 242 5.90 -7.15 0.21
N GLY A 243 5.88 -6.09 1.00
CA GLY A 243 4.76 -5.68 1.82
C GLY A 243 3.84 -4.64 1.19
N ALA A 244 3.99 -4.36 -0.11
CA ALA A 244 3.30 -3.27 -0.80
C ALA A 244 1.78 -3.26 -0.60
N HIS A 245 1.17 -4.41 -0.35
CA HIS A 245 -0.27 -4.56 -0.12
C HIS A 245 -0.65 -4.97 1.31
N ALA A 246 0.30 -5.27 2.18
CA ALA A 246 0.02 -5.74 3.53
C ALA A 246 0.07 -4.63 4.59
N PHE A 247 1.10 -3.77 4.52
CA PHE A 247 1.34 -2.73 5.53
C PHE A 247 0.14 -1.79 5.65
N ALA A 248 -0.36 -1.66 6.87
CA ALA A 248 -1.53 -0.88 7.23
C ALA A 248 -2.84 -1.29 6.52
N GLN A 249 -2.91 -2.42 5.82
CA GLN A 249 -4.14 -3.03 5.35
C GLN A 249 -4.75 -3.94 6.43
N PHE A 250 -3.94 -4.79 7.01
CA PHE A 250 -4.27 -5.65 8.14
C PHE A 250 -3.18 -5.56 9.21
N ASP A 251 -3.51 -6.00 10.40
CA ASP A 251 -2.64 -5.84 11.57
C ASP A 251 -1.62 -6.98 11.65
N PHE A 252 -0.36 -6.63 11.81
CA PHE A 252 0.77 -7.53 12.07
C PHE A 252 1.97 -6.71 12.55
N LYS A 253 2.93 -7.36 13.15
CA LYS A 253 4.19 -6.78 13.57
C LYS A 253 5.36 -7.48 12.87
N ARG A 254 6.52 -6.81 12.81
CA ARG A 254 7.73 -7.36 12.21
C ARG A 254 8.07 -8.76 12.74
N ASP A 255 7.85 -8.99 14.03
CA ASP A 255 8.11 -10.28 14.66
C ASP A 255 7.19 -11.41 14.18
N ASP A 256 6.02 -11.08 13.69
CA ASP A 256 5.12 -12.05 13.06
C ASP A 256 5.60 -12.52 11.70
N LEU A 257 6.54 -11.80 11.07
CA LEU A 257 7.09 -12.13 9.76
C LEU A 257 8.43 -12.85 9.86
N GLN A 258 9.26 -12.49 10.83
CA GLN A 258 10.60 -13.00 11.01
C GLN A 258 11.53 -12.78 9.78
N CYS A 259 11.24 -11.74 8.97
CA CYS A 259 12.00 -11.42 7.76
C CYS A 259 13.29 -10.66 8.05
N ASP A 260 14.22 -10.68 7.10
CA ASP A 260 15.45 -9.90 7.15
C ASP A 260 15.25 -8.49 6.60
N TYR A 261 14.39 -8.36 5.58
CA TYR A 261 14.12 -7.13 4.87
C TYR A 261 12.64 -7.04 4.50
N TYR A 262 12.12 -5.79 4.46
CA TYR A 262 10.74 -5.54 4.09
C TYR A 262 10.62 -4.22 3.32
N GLY A 263 9.88 -4.21 2.22
CA GLY A 263 9.61 -2.99 1.46
C GLY A 263 8.11 -2.76 1.25
N THR A 264 7.64 -1.52 1.42
CA THR A 264 6.22 -1.21 1.20
C THR A 264 5.97 0.19 0.64
N SER A 265 4.76 0.40 0.12
CA SER A 265 4.24 1.69 -0.33
C SER A 265 3.25 2.26 0.69
N LEU A 266 3.54 3.43 1.25
CA LEU A 266 2.69 4.06 2.26
C LEU A 266 1.44 4.73 1.65
N HIS A 267 1.49 5.07 0.35
CA HIS A 267 0.38 5.69 -0.39
C HIS A 267 -0.73 4.69 -0.82
N LYS A 268 -0.67 3.43 -0.37
CA LYS A 268 -1.74 2.44 -0.59
C LYS A 268 -2.65 2.39 0.64
N TRP A 269 -2.31 1.60 1.65
CA TRP A 269 -3.20 1.31 2.77
C TRP A 269 -2.96 2.15 4.01
N LEU A 270 -1.82 2.86 4.13
CA LEU A 270 -1.63 3.91 5.13
C LEU A 270 -2.26 5.25 4.69
N TYR A 271 -2.57 5.41 3.40
CA TYR A 271 -3.16 6.63 2.81
C TYR A 271 -2.23 7.86 2.86
N ALA A 272 -0.92 7.64 2.95
CA ALA A 272 0.09 8.69 2.89
C ALA A 272 0.15 9.36 1.51
N PRO A 273 0.87 10.48 1.34
CA PRO A 273 1.04 11.10 0.03
C PRO A 273 1.62 10.15 -1.01
N LYS A 274 1.27 10.35 -2.30
CA LYS A 274 1.83 9.58 -3.40
C LYS A 274 3.32 9.87 -3.50
N GLY A 275 4.13 8.82 -3.69
CA GLY A 275 5.58 8.96 -3.64
C GLY A 275 6.14 8.81 -2.21
N THR A 276 5.50 8.00 -1.36
CA THR A 276 5.99 7.62 -0.04
C THR A 276 6.03 6.10 0.13
N GLY A 277 7.09 5.60 0.74
CA GLY A 277 7.36 4.19 1.01
C GLY A 277 8.16 4.01 2.29
N LEU A 278 8.36 2.76 2.65
CA LEU A 278 9.15 2.33 3.79
C LEU A 278 10.03 1.15 3.39
N LEU A 279 11.28 1.22 3.78
CA LEU A 279 12.23 0.13 3.74
C LEU A 279 12.62 -0.24 5.17
N TYR A 280 12.40 -1.49 5.55
CA TYR A 280 12.96 -2.09 6.77
C TYR A 280 14.17 -2.94 6.42
N VAL A 281 15.24 -2.75 7.17
CA VAL A 281 16.43 -3.58 7.11
C VAL A 281 16.82 -3.95 8.53
N LYS A 282 16.93 -5.24 8.81
CA LYS A 282 17.39 -5.71 10.12
C LYS A 282 18.74 -5.11 10.46
N LYS A 283 18.93 -4.61 11.66
CA LYS A 283 20.07 -3.79 12.09
C LYS A 283 21.44 -4.37 11.73
N ASP A 284 21.63 -5.67 11.96
CA ASP A 284 22.88 -6.39 11.66
C ASP A 284 23.12 -6.61 10.15
N LYS A 285 22.18 -6.21 9.31
CA LYS A 285 22.23 -6.35 7.85
C LYS A 285 22.34 -5.02 7.10
N ILE A 286 22.21 -3.88 7.78
CA ILE A 286 22.29 -2.55 7.14
C ILE A 286 23.61 -2.39 6.37
N SER A 287 24.73 -2.77 6.96
CA SER A 287 26.07 -2.64 6.33
C SER A 287 26.29 -3.59 5.15
N LYS A 288 25.43 -4.58 4.95
CA LYS A 288 25.56 -5.58 3.87
C LYS A 288 24.87 -5.17 2.57
N VAL A 289 24.07 -4.11 2.61
CA VAL A 289 23.31 -3.64 1.45
C VAL A 289 23.89 -2.29 1.00
N TRP A 290 24.25 -2.17 -0.27
CA TRP A 290 24.63 -0.91 -0.90
C TRP A 290 23.41 -0.03 -1.11
N ALA A 291 23.56 1.27 -0.91
CA ALA A 291 22.52 2.23 -1.27
C ALA A 291 22.45 2.39 -2.80
N LEU A 292 21.27 2.71 -3.34
CA LEU A 292 21.10 2.98 -4.77
C LEU A 292 21.89 4.22 -5.22
N MET A 293 21.90 5.26 -4.41
CA MET A 293 22.79 6.40 -4.54
C MET A 293 23.86 6.31 -3.47
N ALA A 294 25.13 6.54 -3.86
CA ALA A 294 26.26 6.39 -2.97
C ALA A 294 26.10 7.27 -1.73
N SER A 295 26.35 6.70 -0.58
CA SER A 295 26.44 7.38 0.71
C SER A 295 27.88 7.35 1.21
N GLU A 296 28.24 8.25 2.12
CA GLU A 296 29.58 8.28 2.74
C GLU A 296 29.82 7.02 3.58
N ASP A 297 31.08 6.55 3.63
CA ASP A 297 31.47 5.35 4.39
C ASP A 297 31.10 5.41 5.88
N LYS A 298 31.14 6.61 6.48
CA LYS A 298 30.70 6.82 7.87
C LYS A 298 29.24 6.42 8.12
N ASN A 299 28.41 6.43 7.08
CA ASN A 299 27.00 6.07 7.14
C ASN A 299 26.75 4.57 6.88
N ARG A 300 27.79 3.76 6.77
CA ARG A 300 27.68 2.35 6.39
C ARG A 300 26.68 1.55 7.25
N ASN A 301 26.59 1.88 8.54
CA ASN A 301 25.67 1.22 9.49
C ASN A 301 24.41 2.02 9.79
N ASP A 302 24.24 3.18 9.15
CA ASP A 302 23.07 4.04 9.32
C ASP A 302 21.99 3.70 8.29
N ILE A 303 20.79 3.49 8.75
CA ILE A 303 19.64 3.18 7.89
C ILE A 303 19.34 4.34 6.94
N ARG A 304 19.66 5.59 7.32
CA ARG A 304 19.41 6.81 6.54
C ARG A 304 20.22 6.87 5.25
N LYS A 305 21.28 6.05 5.10
CA LYS A 305 22.00 5.92 3.83
C LYS A 305 21.12 5.53 2.67
N PHE A 306 19.99 4.84 2.93
CA PHE A 306 19.03 4.43 1.91
C PHE A 306 18.05 5.55 1.53
N GLU A 307 18.10 6.68 2.21
CA GLU A 307 17.28 7.87 1.91
C GLU A 307 18.04 8.92 1.08
N GLU A 308 19.32 8.70 0.83
CA GLU A 308 20.14 9.60 0.01
C GLU A 308 19.64 9.57 -1.44
N ILE A 309 19.05 10.69 -1.88
CA ILE A 309 18.52 10.91 -3.23
C ILE A 309 18.81 12.33 -3.76
N GLY A 310 19.71 13.05 -3.09
CA GLY A 310 19.96 14.46 -3.37
C GLY A 310 18.85 15.37 -2.86
N THR A 311 18.84 16.63 -3.31
CA THR A 311 17.85 17.63 -2.88
C THR A 311 16.43 17.21 -3.27
N HIS A 312 15.56 17.11 -2.27
CA HIS A 312 14.14 16.77 -2.45
C HIS A 312 13.26 17.45 -1.40
N SER A 313 11.96 17.53 -1.66
CA SER A 313 11.00 18.16 -0.75
C SER A 313 10.79 17.31 0.51
N ALA A 314 10.87 17.93 1.68
CA ALA A 314 10.50 17.31 2.95
C ALA A 314 8.97 17.16 3.11
N ALA A 315 8.16 17.89 2.35
CA ALA A 315 6.71 17.98 2.53
C ALA A 315 5.99 16.63 2.46
N MET A 316 6.32 15.79 1.46
CA MET A 316 5.71 14.46 1.34
C MET A 316 6.06 13.56 2.52
N ARG A 317 7.32 13.59 2.95
CA ARG A 317 7.83 12.78 4.06
C ARG A 317 7.14 13.17 5.37
N LEU A 318 7.02 14.47 5.65
CA LEU A 318 6.37 14.95 6.87
C LEU A 318 4.87 14.66 6.90
N ALA A 319 4.17 14.81 5.78
CA ALA A 319 2.74 14.53 5.71
C ALA A 319 2.38 13.02 5.89
N ILE A 320 3.36 12.12 5.96
CA ILE A 320 3.16 10.75 6.43
C ILE A 320 2.70 10.76 7.90
N GLY A 321 3.15 11.74 8.70
CA GLY A 321 2.73 11.88 10.10
C GLY A 321 1.22 11.97 10.26
N GLU A 322 0.55 12.80 9.45
CA GLU A 322 -0.91 12.91 9.47
C GLU A 322 -1.61 11.62 8.99
N ALA A 323 -1.00 10.86 8.10
CA ALA A 323 -1.52 9.56 7.71
C ALA A 323 -1.43 8.53 8.85
N ILE A 324 -0.34 8.56 9.63
CA ILE A 324 -0.18 7.75 10.86
C ILE A 324 -1.24 8.15 11.88
N LEU A 325 -1.44 9.44 12.14
CA LEU A 325 -2.46 9.94 13.05
C LEU A 325 -3.87 9.50 12.64
N PHE A 326 -4.18 9.60 11.34
CA PHE A 326 -5.47 9.15 10.80
C PHE A 326 -5.67 7.63 10.96
N HIS A 327 -4.63 6.84 10.66
CA HIS A 327 -4.65 5.40 10.84
C HIS A 327 -4.90 5.01 12.30
N ASN A 328 -4.19 5.64 13.23
CA ASN A 328 -4.33 5.38 14.66
C ASN A 328 -5.70 5.83 15.20
N ALA A 329 -6.26 6.94 14.70
CA ALA A 329 -7.58 7.42 15.11
C ALA A 329 -8.71 6.47 14.68
N ILE A 330 -8.60 5.82 13.53
CA ILE A 330 -9.52 4.74 13.12
C ILE A 330 -9.26 3.48 13.96
N GLY A 331 -8.01 3.15 14.20
CA GLY A 331 -7.56 1.89 14.78
C GLY A 331 -7.27 0.84 13.71
N GLY A 332 -6.04 0.30 13.71
CA GLY A 332 -5.57 -0.66 12.70
C GLY A 332 -6.50 -1.85 12.54
N LYS A 333 -6.89 -2.48 13.65
CA LYS A 333 -7.77 -3.67 13.64
C LYS A 333 -9.19 -3.36 13.15
N ARG A 334 -9.77 -2.21 13.53
CA ARG A 334 -11.08 -1.77 13.01
C ARG A 334 -11.04 -1.53 11.51
N LYS A 335 -9.95 -0.92 11.02
CA LYS A 335 -9.74 -0.71 9.60
C LYS A 335 -9.61 -2.03 8.84
N GLU A 336 -8.85 -2.98 9.34
CA GLU A 336 -8.73 -4.33 8.79
C GLU A 336 -10.09 -5.00 8.66
N GLU A 337 -10.86 -5.04 9.75
CA GLU A 337 -12.18 -5.70 9.74
C GLU A 337 -13.17 -4.99 8.80
N ARG A 338 -13.13 -3.64 8.69
CA ARG A 338 -13.91 -2.93 7.66
C ARG A 338 -13.52 -3.34 6.25
N LEU A 339 -12.24 -3.43 5.95
CA LEU A 339 -11.76 -3.84 4.64
C LEU A 339 -12.18 -5.27 4.30
N ARG A 340 -12.12 -6.18 5.28
CA ARG A 340 -12.64 -7.55 5.16
C ARG A 340 -14.16 -7.56 4.96
N TYR A 341 -14.88 -6.78 5.74
CA TYR A 341 -16.34 -6.64 5.64
C TYR A 341 -16.76 -6.20 4.23
N LEU A 342 -16.16 -5.12 3.70
CA LEU A 342 -16.46 -4.63 2.35
C LEU A 342 -16.11 -5.65 1.27
N SER A 343 -14.98 -6.35 1.40
CA SER A 343 -14.60 -7.41 0.47
C SER A 343 -15.58 -8.58 0.51
N ARG A 344 -15.92 -9.06 1.71
CA ARG A 344 -16.89 -10.16 1.90
C ARG A 344 -18.32 -9.78 1.48
N TYR A 345 -18.71 -8.53 1.63
CA TYR A 345 -20.04 -8.05 1.24
C TYR A 345 -20.33 -8.37 -0.24
N TRP A 346 -19.49 -7.95 -1.16
CA TRP A 346 -19.68 -8.20 -2.57
C TRP A 346 -19.35 -9.66 -2.97
N MET A 347 -18.33 -10.27 -2.38
CA MET A 347 -17.96 -11.66 -2.66
C MET A 347 -19.09 -12.62 -2.29
N ASN A 348 -19.68 -12.48 -1.11
CA ASN A 348 -20.79 -13.32 -0.65
C ASN A 348 -22.04 -13.15 -1.51
N ARG A 349 -22.31 -11.94 -2.01
CA ARG A 349 -23.43 -11.70 -2.92
C ARG A 349 -23.25 -12.40 -4.26
N LEU A 350 -22.00 -12.49 -4.73
CA LEU A 350 -21.71 -13.06 -6.05
C LEU A 350 -21.33 -14.55 -6.06
N LYS A 351 -21.03 -15.15 -4.90
CA LYS A 351 -20.47 -16.52 -4.80
C LYS A 351 -21.35 -17.61 -5.40
N ASP A 352 -22.68 -17.43 -5.33
CA ASP A 352 -23.65 -18.40 -5.79
C ASP A 352 -24.26 -18.01 -7.17
N VAL A 353 -23.75 -16.93 -7.78
CA VAL A 353 -24.19 -16.48 -9.11
C VAL A 353 -23.59 -17.42 -10.17
N PRO A 354 -24.40 -18.06 -11.03
CA PRO A 354 -23.90 -18.93 -12.07
C PRO A 354 -22.85 -18.26 -12.94
N LYS A 355 -21.79 -19.00 -13.32
CA LYS A 355 -20.64 -18.55 -14.10
C LYS A 355 -19.68 -17.60 -13.37
N VAL A 356 -19.97 -17.17 -12.14
CA VAL A 356 -19.02 -16.39 -11.35
C VAL A 356 -18.12 -17.34 -10.57
N GLY A 357 -16.80 -17.15 -10.71
CA GLY A 357 -15.78 -17.87 -9.98
C GLY A 357 -14.80 -16.91 -9.29
N PHE A 358 -14.04 -17.39 -8.33
CA PHE A 358 -13.10 -16.59 -7.56
C PHE A 358 -11.68 -17.16 -7.61
N ASN A 359 -10.71 -16.28 -7.81
CA ASN A 359 -9.27 -16.58 -7.67
C ASN A 359 -8.76 -16.15 -6.27
N THR A 360 -9.66 -15.86 -5.35
CA THR A 360 -9.38 -15.41 -3.97
C THR A 360 -10.06 -16.33 -2.98
N SER A 361 -9.35 -16.70 -1.93
CA SER A 361 -9.90 -17.50 -0.84
C SER A 361 -10.96 -16.72 -0.03
N PHE A 362 -12.02 -17.41 0.37
CA PHE A 362 -13.01 -16.90 1.32
C PHE A 362 -12.55 -17.00 2.78
N ASP A 363 -11.43 -17.65 3.05
CA ASP A 363 -10.84 -17.68 4.38
C ASP A 363 -10.33 -16.27 4.76
N PRO A 364 -10.78 -15.68 5.88
CA PRO A 364 -10.33 -14.35 6.33
C PRO A 364 -8.84 -14.31 6.65
N LEU A 365 -8.19 -15.43 6.96
CA LEU A 365 -6.75 -15.48 7.18
C LEU A 365 -5.94 -15.42 5.88
N GLN A 366 -6.57 -15.72 4.76
CA GLN A 366 -5.91 -15.80 3.46
C GLN A 366 -6.19 -14.61 2.54
N SER A 367 -7.11 -13.70 2.89
CA SER A 367 -7.42 -12.51 2.08
C SER A 367 -7.98 -11.37 2.93
N CYS A 368 -7.85 -10.12 2.46
CA CYS A 368 -8.39 -8.94 3.12
C CYS A 368 -9.16 -8.06 2.12
N ALA A 369 -8.69 -6.85 1.81
CA ALA A 369 -9.37 -5.91 0.92
C ALA A 369 -9.31 -6.30 -0.56
N ILE A 370 -8.30 -7.05 -0.98
CA ILE A 370 -8.08 -7.42 -2.38
C ILE A 370 -8.76 -8.75 -2.66
N ALA A 371 -9.59 -8.78 -3.71
CA ALA A 371 -10.13 -10.03 -4.23
C ALA A 371 -10.21 -9.99 -5.76
N ASN A 372 -10.17 -11.18 -6.36
CA ASN A 372 -10.20 -11.38 -7.81
C ASN A 372 -11.31 -12.38 -8.14
N PHE A 373 -12.15 -12.01 -9.08
CA PHE A 373 -13.22 -12.87 -9.59
C PHE A 373 -13.17 -12.95 -11.10
N LYS A 374 -13.82 -13.95 -11.67
CA LYS A 374 -14.03 -14.12 -13.11
C LYS A 374 -15.49 -14.40 -13.42
N VAL A 375 -15.91 -14.14 -14.65
CA VAL A 375 -17.18 -14.59 -15.21
C VAL A 375 -16.85 -15.53 -16.37
N ASP A 376 -17.22 -16.80 -16.26
CA ASP A 376 -16.88 -17.80 -17.27
C ASP A 376 -17.44 -17.40 -18.64
N GLY A 377 -16.58 -17.48 -19.67
CA GLY A 377 -16.89 -17.07 -21.03
C GLY A 377 -16.87 -15.56 -21.29
N VAL A 378 -16.42 -14.76 -20.34
CA VAL A 378 -16.29 -13.29 -20.49
C VAL A 378 -14.83 -12.88 -20.36
N ASP A 379 -14.33 -12.17 -21.36
CA ASP A 379 -12.97 -11.60 -21.32
C ASP A 379 -12.87 -10.52 -20.24
N PRO A 380 -11.87 -10.58 -19.33
CA PRO A 380 -11.77 -9.63 -18.21
C PRO A 380 -11.48 -8.21 -18.68
N VAL A 381 -10.76 -8.01 -19.80
CA VAL A 381 -10.47 -6.68 -20.32
C VAL A 381 -11.73 -6.03 -20.88
N ALA A 382 -12.52 -6.80 -21.63
CA ALA A 382 -13.82 -6.36 -22.14
C ALA A 382 -14.79 -6.04 -21.00
N LEU A 383 -14.83 -6.88 -19.95
CA LEU A 383 -15.68 -6.63 -18.77
C LEU A 383 -15.25 -5.38 -18.01
N GLY A 384 -13.96 -5.19 -17.78
CA GLY A 384 -13.42 -3.98 -17.15
C GLY A 384 -13.74 -2.71 -17.95
N GLY A 385 -13.59 -2.78 -19.27
CA GLY A 385 -13.95 -1.71 -20.20
C GLY A 385 -15.45 -1.38 -20.16
N TYR A 386 -16.32 -2.39 -20.11
CA TYR A 386 -17.77 -2.24 -19.98
C TYR A 386 -18.16 -1.60 -18.64
N LEU A 387 -17.62 -2.10 -17.53
CA LEU A 387 -17.82 -1.53 -16.19
C LEU A 387 -17.50 -0.04 -16.17
N MET A 388 -16.34 0.35 -16.73
CA MET A 388 -15.93 1.76 -16.73
C MET A 388 -16.74 2.62 -17.70
N SER A 389 -16.89 2.19 -18.95
CA SER A 389 -17.51 3.02 -20.01
C SER A 389 -19.00 3.26 -19.77
N LYS A 390 -19.76 2.22 -19.39
CA LYS A 390 -21.21 2.27 -19.25
C LYS A 390 -21.67 2.54 -17.82
N HIS A 391 -20.92 2.07 -16.81
CA HIS A 391 -21.35 2.14 -15.41
C HIS A 391 -20.50 3.03 -14.53
N LYS A 392 -19.38 3.60 -15.05
CA LYS A 392 -18.42 4.41 -14.28
C LYS A 392 -17.87 3.66 -13.06
N ILE A 393 -17.61 2.37 -13.21
CA ILE A 393 -17.02 1.51 -12.18
C ILE A 393 -15.59 1.17 -12.63
N PHE A 394 -14.60 1.70 -11.92
CA PHE A 394 -13.19 1.51 -12.24
C PHE A 394 -12.63 0.30 -11.50
N THR A 395 -12.13 -0.68 -12.25
CA THR A 395 -11.59 -1.96 -11.76
C THR A 395 -10.25 -2.26 -12.44
N THR A 396 -9.60 -3.37 -12.07
CA THR A 396 -8.34 -3.80 -12.73
C THR A 396 -8.51 -5.19 -13.34
N PRO A 397 -8.61 -5.30 -14.67
CA PRO A 397 -8.49 -6.58 -15.35
C PRO A 397 -7.12 -7.22 -15.08
N ILE A 398 -7.10 -8.51 -14.82
CA ILE A 398 -5.90 -9.33 -14.64
C ILE A 398 -5.87 -10.38 -15.73
N VAL A 399 -4.81 -10.37 -16.51
CA VAL A 399 -4.50 -11.41 -17.50
C VAL A 399 -3.14 -11.97 -17.12
N HIS A 400 -3.13 -13.16 -16.55
CA HIS A 400 -1.94 -13.86 -16.10
C HIS A 400 -1.91 -15.25 -16.73
N ASP A 401 -0.72 -15.82 -16.95
CA ASP A 401 -0.55 -17.12 -17.59
C ASP A 401 -1.25 -18.28 -16.84
N GLU A 402 -1.46 -18.13 -15.54
CA GLU A 402 -2.07 -19.14 -14.69
C GLU A 402 -3.58 -18.93 -14.48
N PHE A 403 -4.08 -17.70 -14.63
CA PHE A 403 -5.49 -17.35 -14.42
C PHE A 403 -5.84 -15.99 -15.01
N THR A 404 -7.10 -15.77 -15.20
CA THR A 404 -7.65 -14.45 -15.59
C THR A 404 -8.77 -14.04 -14.65
N GLY A 405 -9.06 -12.73 -14.59
CA GLY A 405 -10.15 -12.22 -13.78
C GLY A 405 -10.12 -10.70 -13.64
N ILE A 406 -10.93 -10.18 -12.74
CA ILE A 406 -10.93 -8.77 -12.37
C ILE A 406 -10.62 -8.64 -10.88
N ARG A 407 -9.62 -7.83 -10.58
CA ARG A 407 -9.29 -7.45 -9.22
C ARG A 407 -10.19 -6.32 -8.75
N ILE A 408 -10.80 -6.52 -7.60
CA ILE A 408 -11.66 -5.57 -6.89
C ILE A 408 -11.00 -5.23 -5.55
N THR A 409 -10.84 -3.95 -5.30
CA THR A 409 -10.21 -3.43 -4.07
C THR A 409 -11.01 -2.24 -3.53
N PRO A 410 -12.07 -2.50 -2.74
CA PRO A 410 -12.76 -1.44 -2.00
C PRO A 410 -11.83 -0.81 -0.97
N ASN A 411 -12.19 0.36 -0.47
CA ASN A 411 -11.44 1.06 0.57
C ASN A 411 -12.40 1.54 1.68
N VAL A 412 -11.90 2.02 2.80
CA VAL A 412 -12.71 2.46 3.94
C VAL A 412 -13.73 3.55 3.59
N TYR A 413 -13.52 4.30 2.51
CA TYR A 413 -14.47 5.29 2.01
C TYR A 413 -15.51 4.73 1.02
N THR A 414 -15.34 3.46 0.58
CA THR A 414 -16.31 2.80 -0.32
C THR A 414 -17.60 2.52 0.42
N THR A 415 -18.72 2.87 -0.21
CA THR A 415 -20.06 2.65 0.34
C THR A 415 -20.62 1.30 -0.10
N LEU A 416 -21.56 0.75 0.68
CA LEU A 416 -22.29 -0.47 0.30
C LEU A 416 -23.08 -0.27 -1.00
N TRP A 417 -23.66 0.92 -1.20
CA TRP A 417 -24.36 1.26 -2.43
C TRP A 417 -23.46 1.17 -3.69
N GLU A 418 -22.20 1.59 -3.59
CA GLU A 418 -21.22 1.44 -4.67
C GLU A 418 -20.94 -0.03 -5.00
N LEU A 419 -20.84 -0.87 -3.96
CA LEU A 419 -20.68 -2.31 -4.11
C LEU A 419 -21.93 -2.97 -4.68
N ASP A 420 -23.12 -2.54 -4.27
CA ASP A 420 -24.40 -3.02 -4.85
C ASP A 420 -24.51 -2.70 -6.33
N ARG A 421 -24.15 -1.49 -6.74
CA ARG A 421 -24.08 -1.12 -8.16
C ARG A 421 -23.16 -2.06 -8.95
N PHE A 422 -21.97 -2.32 -8.40
CA PHE A 422 -21.04 -3.25 -9.01
C PHE A 422 -21.63 -4.66 -9.14
N CYS A 423 -22.17 -5.22 -8.07
CA CYS A 423 -22.77 -6.56 -8.07
C CYS A 423 -23.91 -6.67 -9.06
N ASN A 424 -24.82 -5.69 -9.12
CA ASN A 424 -25.94 -5.67 -10.07
C ASN A 424 -25.47 -5.81 -11.52
N VAL A 425 -24.36 -5.13 -11.90
CA VAL A 425 -23.81 -5.22 -13.26
C VAL A 425 -23.20 -6.61 -13.50
N VAL A 426 -22.43 -7.13 -12.54
CA VAL A 426 -21.82 -8.47 -12.68
C VAL A 426 -22.89 -9.56 -12.80
N GLU A 427 -23.95 -9.52 -11.99
CA GLU A 427 -25.10 -10.45 -12.07
C GLU A 427 -25.77 -10.41 -13.45
N GLN A 428 -25.95 -9.22 -14.01
CA GLN A 428 -26.50 -9.06 -15.36
C GLN A 428 -25.58 -9.65 -16.43
N VAL A 429 -24.29 -9.37 -16.35
CA VAL A 429 -23.29 -9.92 -17.31
C VAL A 429 -23.17 -11.43 -17.18
N ALA A 430 -23.18 -11.99 -15.98
CA ALA A 430 -23.15 -13.43 -15.76
C ALA A 430 -24.36 -14.14 -16.38
N LYS A 431 -25.55 -13.50 -16.32
CA LYS A 431 -26.79 -14.03 -16.84
C LYS A 431 -26.91 -13.88 -18.37
N LYS A 432 -26.54 -12.71 -18.93
CA LYS A 432 -26.83 -12.34 -20.31
C LYS A 432 -25.59 -12.26 -21.23
N GLY A 433 -24.38 -12.34 -20.66
CA GLY A 433 -23.14 -11.97 -21.35
C GLY A 433 -22.96 -10.45 -21.45
N LEU A 434 -21.81 -10.03 -22.02
CA LEU A 434 -21.60 -8.63 -22.36
C LEU A 434 -22.53 -8.24 -23.52
N PRO A 435 -23.14 -7.02 -23.50
CA PRO A 435 -23.86 -6.51 -24.64
C PRO A 435 -22.97 -6.49 -25.88
N LYS A 436 -23.53 -6.83 -27.02
CA LYS A 436 -22.85 -6.62 -28.32
C LYS A 436 -22.56 -5.12 -28.46
N ALA A 437 -21.30 -4.78 -28.86
CA ALA A 437 -20.87 -3.41 -29.08
C ALA A 437 -21.70 -2.68 -30.14
#